data_00aafdda16be3297fc0d632d572d4b2d
#
_entry.id   00aafdda16be3297fc0d632d572d4b2d
#
_cell.length_a   1.000
_cell.length_b   1.000
_cell.length_c   1.000
_cell.angle_alpha   90.00
_cell.angle_beta   90.00
_cell.angle_gamma   90.00
#
_symmetry.space_group_name_H-M   'P 1'
#
loop_
_entity.id
_entity.type
_entity.pdbx_description
1 polymer ?
#
loop_
_entity_poly.entity_id
_entity_poly.type
_entity_poly.pdbx_seq_one_letter_code
_entity_poly.pdbx_strand_id
1 'polypeptide(L)'
;MNNAFVLGPFVLPYLLLLAVAAAAATILVGKRSGRKTGIDVETVLWQTLLVGLVVARLSFVWEFRSAYFAAPFDTLDIRDGGWSPTAGFVGAWLFALSRQRQSATLKTALRSALVTGTLFWGVGAAVLSVGPDAGQAMPALSFPSLDGQPVALADFKGKPTVLNL
;
A
#
# COMPACT_ATOMS: atom_id res chain seq x y z
N MET A 1 -16.53 6.58 -2.95
CA MET A 1 -16.57 5.71 -1.74
C MET A 1 -15.40 6.08 -0.86
N ASN A 2 -15.60 6.18 0.47
CA ASN A 2 -14.49 6.40 1.39
C ASN A 2 -13.54 5.20 1.28
N ASN A 3 -12.37 5.38 0.67
CA ASN A 3 -11.34 4.33 0.58
C ASN A 3 -10.63 4.11 1.93
N ALA A 4 -11.34 4.39 3.02
CA ALA A 4 -10.84 4.28 4.37
C ALA A 4 -11.93 3.86 5.36
N PHE A 5 -11.51 3.09 6.36
CA PHE A 5 -12.32 2.74 7.52
C PHE A 5 -12.14 3.81 8.60
N VAL A 6 -13.24 4.40 9.07
CA VAL A 6 -13.22 5.44 10.09
C VAL A 6 -13.57 4.83 11.44
N LEU A 7 -12.63 4.91 12.38
CA LEU A 7 -12.80 4.45 13.76
C LEU A 7 -12.57 5.63 14.72
N GLY A 8 -13.63 6.38 15.02
CA GLY A 8 -13.51 7.61 15.81
C GLY A 8 -12.59 8.64 15.13
N PRO A 9 -11.52 9.11 15.80
CA PRO A 9 -10.57 10.06 15.20
C PRO A 9 -9.60 9.44 14.20
N PHE A 10 -9.59 8.10 14.05
CA PHE A 10 -8.64 7.40 13.17
C PHE A 10 -9.28 7.07 11.82
N VAL A 11 -8.61 7.49 10.75
CA VAL A 11 -8.96 7.15 9.36
C VAL A 11 -7.91 6.19 8.83
N LEU A 12 -8.31 4.93 8.62
CA LEU A 12 -7.43 3.86 8.16
C LEU A 12 -7.71 3.52 6.69
N PRO A 13 -6.80 3.80 5.76
CA PRO A 13 -6.95 3.42 4.36
C PRO A 13 -7.13 1.91 4.20
N TYR A 14 -8.07 1.47 3.37
CA TYR A 14 -8.30 0.04 3.12
C TYR A 14 -7.05 -0.67 2.58
N LEU A 15 -6.23 0.01 1.76
CA LEU A 15 -4.97 -0.54 1.28
C LEU A 15 -3.97 -0.83 2.41
N LEU A 16 -3.93 0.03 3.44
CA LEU A 16 -3.10 -0.22 4.62
C LEU A 16 -3.58 -1.43 5.40
N LEU A 17 -4.89 -1.52 5.64
CA LEU A 17 -5.49 -2.69 6.32
C LEU A 17 -5.22 -3.98 5.54
N LEU A 18 -5.35 -3.93 4.22
CA LEU A 18 -5.03 -5.05 3.33
C LEU A 18 -3.56 -5.45 3.42
N ALA A 19 -2.63 -4.49 3.44
CA ALA A 19 -1.20 -4.77 3.58
C ALA A 19 -0.88 -5.44 4.92
N VAL A 20 -1.47 -4.96 6.01
CA VAL A 20 -1.32 -5.56 7.34
C VAL A 20 -1.88 -6.98 7.37
N ALA A 21 -3.07 -7.20 6.78
CA ALA A 21 -3.68 -8.52 6.70
C ALA A 21 -2.85 -9.49 5.83
N ALA A 22 -2.30 -9.02 4.72
CA ALA A 22 -1.40 -9.80 3.86
C ALA A 22 -0.11 -10.18 4.58
N ALA A 23 0.49 -9.25 5.33
CA ALA A 23 1.67 -9.53 6.16
C ALA A 23 1.35 -10.55 7.26
N ALA A 24 0.22 -10.42 7.94
CA ALA A 24 -0.22 -11.38 8.94
C ALA A 24 -0.44 -12.78 8.32
N ALA A 25 -1.10 -12.87 7.17
CA ALA A 25 -1.30 -14.13 6.44
C ALA A 25 0.05 -14.77 6.05
N THR A 26 1.00 -13.97 5.57
CA THR A 26 2.37 -14.42 5.24
C THR A 26 3.05 -15.04 6.45
N ILE A 27 3.01 -14.36 7.61
CA ILE A 27 3.62 -14.86 8.85
C ILE A 27 2.94 -16.13 9.33
N LEU A 28 1.61 -16.17 9.34
CA LEU A 28 0.84 -17.33 9.80
C LEU A 28 1.13 -18.58 8.96
N VAL A 29 1.11 -18.46 7.64
CA VAL A 29 1.41 -19.57 6.73
C VAL A 29 2.85 -20.01 6.86
N GLY A 30 3.79 -19.07 6.94
CA GLY A 30 5.19 -19.40 7.12
C GLY A 30 5.49 -20.10 8.45
N LYS A 31 4.93 -19.61 9.57
CA LYS A 31 5.04 -20.28 10.88
C LYS A 31 4.44 -21.68 10.86
N ARG A 32 3.26 -21.83 10.23
CA ARG A 32 2.62 -23.16 10.13
C ARG A 32 3.45 -24.14 9.30
N SER A 33 4.05 -23.67 8.21
CA SER A 33 4.95 -24.48 7.38
C SER A 33 6.26 -24.80 8.09
N GLY A 34 6.85 -23.84 8.81
CA GLY A 34 8.08 -24.02 9.60
C GLY A 34 7.90 -25.01 10.74
N ARG A 35 6.78 -24.94 11.47
CA ARG A 35 6.47 -25.88 12.57
C ARG A 35 6.42 -27.35 12.11
N LYS A 36 5.92 -27.61 10.90
CA LYS A 36 5.88 -28.96 10.33
C LYS A 36 7.27 -29.55 10.06
N THR A 37 8.26 -28.69 9.95
CA THR A 37 9.62 -29.05 9.50
C THR A 37 10.68 -28.79 10.57
N GLY A 38 10.29 -28.29 11.75
CA GLY A 38 11.21 -28.03 12.85
C GLY A 38 12.18 -26.87 12.63
N ILE A 39 11.89 -25.98 11.64
CA ILE A 39 12.76 -24.84 11.32
C ILE A 39 12.13 -23.55 11.81
N ASP A 40 12.95 -22.69 12.43
CA ASP A 40 12.56 -21.30 12.71
C ASP A 40 12.59 -20.45 11.43
N VAL A 41 11.40 -20.26 10.88
CA VAL A 41 11.19 -19.44 9.68
C VAL A 41 10.84 -18.00 10.05
N GLU A 42 10.49 -17.75 11.31
CA GLU A 42 9.94 -16.48 11.76
C GLU A 42 10.92 -15.32 11.56
N THR A 43 12.15 -15.49 11.98
CA THR A 43 13.20 -14.47 11.83
C THR A 43 13.41 -14.09 10.37
N VAL A 44 13.45 -15.07 9.47
CA VAL A 44 13.63 -14.81 8.02
C VAL A 44 12.40 -14.14 7.41
N LEU A 45 11.19 -14.48 7.87
CA LEU A 45 9.97 -13.82 7.42
C LEU A 45 9.93 -12.35 7.82
N TRP A 46 10.27 -12.04 9.08
CA TRP A 46 10.36 -10.65 9.54
C TRP A 46 11.42 -9.86 8.76
N GLN A 47 12.58 -10.43 8.54
CA GLN A 47 13.62 -9.81 7.69
C GLN A 47 13.12 -9.58 6.26
N THR A 48 12.39 -10.54 5.68
CA THR A 48 11.84 -10.44 4.33
C THR A 48 10.81 -9.31 4.22
N LEU A 49 9.90 -9.21 5.19
CA LEU A 49 8.90 -8.14 5.26
C LEU A 49 9.57 -6.77 5.44
N LEU A 50 10.56 -6.68 6.32
CA LEU A 50 11.29 -5.43 6.57
C LEU A 50 12.06 -4.99 5.32
N VAL A 51 12.75 -5.90 4.63
CA VAL A 51 13.43 -5.59 3.36
C VAL A 51 12.43 -5.12 2.31
N GLY A 52 11.29 -5.81 2.19
CA GLY A 52 10.22 -5.40 1.28
C GLY A 52 9.72 -3.98 1.57
N LEU A 53 9.50 -3.66 2.85
CA LEU A 53 9.06 -2.35 3.29
C LEU A 53 10.10 -1.27 2.96
N VAL A 54 11.38 -1.51 3.30
CA VAL A 54 12.48 -0.56 3.01
C VAL A 54 12.61 -0.33 1.50
N VAL A 55 12.58 -1.39 0.68
CA VAL A 55 12.66 -1.27 -0.78
C VAL A 55 11.45 -0.52 -1.33
N ALA A 56 10.24 -0.76 -0.82
CA ALA A 56 9.05 -0.02 -1.23
C ALA A 56 9.18 1.48 -0.97
N ARG A 57 9.69 1.87 0.20
CA ARG A 57 9.92 3.26 0.56
C ARG A 57 11.01 3.91 -0.28
N LEU A 58 12.17 3.27 -0.37
CA LEU A 58 13.30 3.79 -1.14
C LEU A 58 12.96 3.96 -2.63
N SER A 59 12.20 3.02 -3.20
CA SER A 59 11.75 3.14 -4.60
C SER A 59 10.81 4.33 -4.80
N PHE A 60 9.89 4.57 -3.88
CA PHE A 60 9.01 5.73 -3.93
C PHE A 60 9.80 7.05 -3.81
N VAL A 61 10.69 7.14 -2.83
CA VAL A 61 11.56 8.32 -2.64
C VAL A 61 12.42 8.57 -3.88
N TRP A 62 12.91 7.51 -4.52
CA TRP A 62 13.69 7.64 -5.74
C TRP A 62 12.87 8.15 -6.93
N GLU A 63 11.65 7.68 -7.08
CA GLU A 63 10.71 8.13 -8.12
C GLU A 63 10.41 9.63 -7.98
N PHE A 64 10.17 10.09 -6.75
CA PHE A 64 9.85 11.49 -6.42
C PHE A 64 11.05 12.27 -5.87
N ARG A 65 12.28 11.88 -6.22
CA ARG A 65 13.51 12.42 -5.65
C ARG A 65 13.64 13.94 -5.71
N SER A 66 13.06 14.60 -6.71
CA SER A 66 13.11 16.06 -6.82
C SER A 66 12.43 16.78 -5.64
N ALA A 67 11.36 16.19 -5.10
CA ALA A 67 10.67 16.71 -3.92
C ALA A 67 11.49 16.44 -2.65
N TYR A 68 12.03 15.22 -2.51
CA TYR A 68 12.77 14.83 -1.31
C TYR A 68 14.17 15.43 -1.19
N PHE A 69 14.81 15.83 -2.30
CA PHE A 69 16.08 16.56 -2.22
C PHE A 69 15.95 17.95 -1.62
N ALA A 70 14.76 18.58 -1.72
CA ALA A 70 14.48 19.86 -1.07
C ALA A 70 14.32 19.73 0.46
N ALA A 71 13.84 18.57 0.95
CA ALA A 71 13.60 18.28 2.35
C ALA A 71 13.99 16.82 2.68
N PRO A 72 15.30 16.51 2.90
CA PRO A 72 15.76 15.12 3.05
C PRO A 72 15.15 14.35 4.20
N PHE A 73 14.77 15.05 5.28
CA PHE A 73 14.13 14.42 6.45
C PHE A 73 12.74 13.91 6.18
N ASP A 74 12.04 14.42 5.16
CA ASP A 74 10.71 13.92 4.76
C ASP A 74 10.78 12.49 4.20
N THR A 75 11.96 12.00 3.85
CA THR A 75 12.19 10.60 3.49
C THR A 75 11.80 9.64 4.61
N LEU A 76 11.94 10.06 5.86
CA LEU A 76 11.59 9.28 7.05
C LEU A 76 10.12 9.46 7.48
N ASP A 77 9.45 10.47 6.95
CA ASP A 77 8.04 10.68 7.23
C ASP A 77 7.20 9.68 6.43
N ILE A 78 6.68 8.67 7.15
CA ILE A 78 5.82 7.61 6.59
C ILE A 78 4.36 8.03 6.47
N ARG A 79 4.00 9.24 6.94
CA ARG A 79 2.61 9.73 6.98
C ARG A 79 2.11 10.20 5.63
N ASP A 80 3.01 10.47 4.71
CA ASP A 80 2.71 10.84 3.32
C ASP A 80 2.06 9.70 2.51
N GLY A 81 2.07 8.46 3.05
CA GLY A 81 1.55 7.27 2.37
C GLY A 81 2.36 6.85 1.14
N GLY A 82 3.53 7.42 0.95
CA GLY A 82 4.41 7.20 -0.21
C GLY A 82 5.14 5.86 -0.16
N TRP A 83 4.56 4.84 -0.77
CA TRP A 83 5.10 3.49 -0.88
C TRP A 83 4.93 2.96 -2.30
N SER A 84 5.92 2.22 -2.82
CA SER A 84 5.83 1.47 -4.06
C SER A 84 5.62 -0.01 -3.76
N PRO A 85 4.36 -0.53 -3.73
CA PRO A 85 4.10 -1.92 -3.36
C PRO A 85 4.79 -2.91 -4.29
N THR A 86 4.80 -2.63 -5.59
CA THR A 86 5.45 -3.50 -6.59
C THR A 86 6.94 -3.67 -6.32
N ALA A 87 7.67 -2.58 -6.05
CA ALA A 87 9.08 -2.63 -5.68
C ALA A 87 9.29 -3.37 -4.37
N GLY A 88 8.40 -3.17 -3.38
CA GLY A 88 8.43 -3.88 -2.11
C GLY A 88 8.29 -5.39 -2.28
N PHE A 89 7.34 -5.85 -3.09
CA PHE A 89 7.19 -7.27 -3.38
C PHE A 89 8.42 -7.85 -4.09
N VAL A 90 8.95 -7.14 -5.10
CA VAL A 90 10.18 -7.56 -5.80
C VAL A 90 11.34 -7.68 -4.82
N GLY A 91 11.55 -6.68 -3.96
CA GLY A 91 12.60 -6.70 -2.93
C GLY A 91 12.44 -7.86 -1.95
N ALA A 92 11.24 -8.09 -1.45
CA ALA A 92 10.92 -9.21 -0.55
C ALA A 92 11.21 -10.58 -1.23
N TRP A 93 10.78 -10.75 -2.49
CA TRP A 93 11.04 -11.98 -3.24
C TRP A 93 12.52 -12.21 -3.49
N LEU A 94 13.27 -11.18 -3.92
CA LEU A 94 14.72 -11.30 -4.16
C LEU A 94 15.47 -11.66 -2.88
N PHE A 95 15.12 -11.02 -1.75
CA PHE A 95 15.71 -11.36 -0.46
C PHE A 95 15.38 -12.80 -0.06
N ALA A 96 14.13 -13.22 -0.16
CA ALA A 96 13.74 -14.59 0.17
C ALA A 96 14.43 -15.62 -0.75
N LEU A 97 14.57 -15.33 -2.05
CA LEU A 97 15.30 -16.19 -2.99
C LEU A 97 16.76 -16.34 -2.60
N SER A 98 17.41 -15.29 -2.11
CA SER A 98 18.79 -15.37 -1.61
C SER A 98 18.90 -16.28 -0.38
N ARG A 99 17.91 -16.23 0.53
CA ARG A 99 17.87 -17.05 1.74
C ARG A 99 17.50 -18.51 1.49
N GLN A 100 16.71 -18.79 0.43
CA GLN A 100 16.31 -20.15 0.05
C GLN A 100 17.49 -21.08 -0.31
N ARG A 101 18.64 -20.51 -0.63
CA ARG A 101 19.85 -21.30 -0.95
C ARG A 101 20.39 -22.06 0.26
N GLN A 102 19.98 -21.71 1.47
CA GLN A 102 20.52 -22.30 2.70
C GLN A 102 19.88 -23.64 3.08
N SER A 103 18.61 -23.89 2.71
CA SER A 103 17.89 -25.11 3.05
C SER A 103 16.68 -25.34 2.17
N ALA A 104 16.49 -26.58 1.68
CA ALA A 104 15.32 -26.94 0.87
C ALA A 104 14.00 -26.77 1.63
N THR A 105 14.02 -27.01 2.94
CA THR A 105 12.85 -26.88 3.81
C THR A 105 12.47 -25.43 4.04
N LEU A 106 13.46 -24.56 4.27
CA LEU A 106 13.27 -23.12 4.35
C LEU A 106 12.67 -22.57 3.04
N LYS A 107 13.16 -23.08 1.90
CA LYS A 107 12.63 -22.73 0.56
C LYS A 107 11.13 -22.96 0.44
N THR A 108 10.63 -24.12 0.87
CA THR A 108 9.20 -24.46 0.78
C THR A 108 8.36 -23.55 1.68
N ALA A 109 8.80 -23.34 2.91
CA ALA A 109 8.09 -22.49 3.88
C ALA A 109 8.05 -21.01 3.43
N LEU A 110 9.17 -20.45 2.96
CA LEU A 110 9.23 -19.09 2.46
C LEU A 110 8.39 -18.89 1.20
N ARG A 111 8.46 -19.83 0.25
CA ARG A 111 7.65 -19.75 -0.96
C ARG A 111 6.15 -19.78 -0.68
N SER A 112 5.69 -20.72 0.15
CA SER A 112 4.27 -20.80 0.50
C SER A 112 3.81 -19.53 1.20
N ALA A 113 4.61 -18.97 2.12
CA ALA A 113 4.30 -17.75 2.82
C ALA A 113 4.20 -16.54 1.86
N LEU A 114 5.22 -16.35 1.00
CA LEU A 114 5.26 -15.23 0.07
C LEU A 114 4.18 -15.30 -1.01
N VAL A 115 3.94 -16.50 -1.56
CA VAL A 115 2.85 -16.71 -2.53
C VAL A 115 1.51 -16.34 -1.88
N THR A 116 1.25 -16.81 -0.64
CA THR A 116 0.01 -16.48 0.06
C THR A 116 -0.13 -14.97 0.27
N GLY A 117 0.91 -14.30 0.78
CA GLY A 117 0.86 -12.86 1.00
C GLY A 117 0.69 -12.05 -0.28
N THR A 118 1.41 -12.42 -1.33
CA THR A 118 1.32 -11.75 -2.65
C THR A 118 -0.05 -11.93 -3.28
N LEU A 119 -0.59 -13.15 -3.25
CA LEU A 119 -1.93 -13.42 -3.78
C LEU A 119 -3.01 -12.72 -2.94
N PHE A 120 -2.91 -12.78 -1.62
CA PHE A 120 -3.86 -12.13 -0.74
C PHE A 120 -3.91 -10.62 -0.98
N TRP A 121 -2.74 -9.98 -1.05
CA TRP A 121 -2.67 -8.55 -1.35
C TRP A 121 -3.13 -8.24 -2.77
N GLY A 122 -2.68 -8.99 -3.78
CA GLY A 122 -3.01 -8.77 -5.18
C GLY A 122 -4.50 -8.91 -5.47
N VAL A 123 -5.13 -9.98 -4.95
CA VAL A 123 -6.59 -10.18 -5.07
C VAL A 123 -7.34 -9.09 -4.33
N GLY A 124 -6.94 -8.77 -3.10
CA GLY A 124 -7.57 -7.71 -2.32
C GLY A 124 -7.46 -6.33 -2.99
N ALA A 125 -6.30 -5.99 -3.53
CA ALA A 125 -6.09 -4.74 -4.26
C ALA A 125 -6.93 -4.71 -5.55
N ALA A 126 -7.01 -5.82 -6.29
CA ALA A 126 -7.86 -5.93 -7.47
C ALA A 126 -9.36 -5.74 -7.12
N VAL A 127 -9.83 -6.36 -6.04
CA VAL A 127 -11.22 -6.18 -5.58
C VAL A 127 -11.49 -4.73 -5.18
N LEU A 128 -10.54 -4.08 -4.49
CA LEU A 128 -10.68 -2.68 -4.12
C LEU A 128 -10.64 -1.73 -5.33
N SER A 129 -9.96 -2.11 -6.43
CA SER A 129 -9.87 -1.30 -7.65
C SER A 129 -11.09 -1.45 -8.56
N VAL A 130 -11.79 -2.59 -8.50
CA VAL A 130 -13.01 -2.87 -9.31
C VAL A 130 -14.27 -2.26 -8.68
N GLY A 131 -14.17 -1.74 -7.45
CA GLY A 131 -15.29 -1.01 -6.83
C GLY A 131 -15.80 0.08 -7.79
N PRO A 132 -17.13 0.29 -7.91
CA PRO A 132 -17.64 1.34 -8.77
C PRO A 132 -16.93 2.63 -8.39
N ASP A 133 -16.26 3.25 -9.36
CA ASP A 133 -15.93 4.67 -9.29
C ASP A 133 -17.29 5.39 -9.16
N ALA A 134 -17.77 5.43 -7.92
CA ALA A 134 -18.82 6.37 -7.58
C ALA A 134 -18.13 7.73 -7.68
N GLY A 135 -18.02 8.23 -8.92
CA GLY A 135 -17.77 9.62 -9.15
C GLY A 135 -18.74 10.33 -8.21
N GLN A 136 -18.22 11.00 -7.20
CA GLN A 136 -19.09 11.76 -6.31
C GLN A 136 -19.89 12.64 -7.21
N ALA A 137 -21.20 12.42 -7.26
CA ALA A 137 -22.10 13.29 -8.00
C ALA A 137 -21.77 14.70 -7.54
N MET A 138 -21.36 15.54 -8.45
CA MET A 138 -20.98 16.91 -8.14
C MET A 138 -22.16 17.54 -7.41
N PRO A 139 -22.00 18.01 -6.16
CA PRO A 139 -23.12 18.56 -5.41
C PRO A 139 -23.68 19.76 -6.18
N ALA A 140 -24.99 19.92 -6.16
CA ALA A 140 -25.67 21.03 -6.81
C ALA A 140 -25.48 22.30 -5.95
N LEU A 141 -24.24 22.81 -5.96
CA LEU A 141 -23.87 24.05 -5.25
C LEU A 141 -23.71 25.17 -6.27
N SER A 142 -24.23 26.35 -5.93
CA SER A 142 -24.02 27.59 -6.65
C SER A 142 -23.31 28.59 -5.73
N PHE A 143 -22.31 29.28 -6.26
CA PHE A 143 -21.54 30.31 -5.56
C PHE A 143 -21.70 31.64 -6.28
N PRO A 144 -21.72 32.75 -5.57
CA PRO A 144 -21.67 34.05 -6.20
C PRO A 144 -20.27 34.27 -6.82
N SER A 145 -20.22 34.63 -8.09
CA SER A 145 -19.00 35.13 -8.74
C SER A 145 -18.61 36.48 -8.15
N LEU A 146 -17.37 36.91 -8.39
CA LEU A 146 -16.90 38.26 -8.06
C LEU A 146 -17.78 39.35 -8.68
N ASP A 147 -18.48 39.08 -9.77
CA ASP A 147 -19.42 39.98 -10.44
C ASP A 147 -20.86 39.85 -9.92
N GLY A 148 -21.07 39.07 -8.83
CA GLY A 148 -22.38 38.86 -8.20
C GLY A 148 -23.30 37.89 -8.96
N GLN A 149 -22.86 37.31 -10.08
CA GLN A 149 -23.65 36.33 -10.83
C GLN A 149 -23.55 34.94 -10.19
N PRO A 150 -24.64 34.16 -10.09
CA PRO A 150 -24.59 32.80 -9.58
C PRO A 150 -23.88 31.89 -10.59
N VAL A 151 -22.81 31.22 -10.16
CA VAL A 151 -22.07 30.22 -10.92
C VAL A 151 -22.33 28.85 -10.32
N ALA A 152 -22.85 27.92 -11.10
CA ALA A 152 -23.09 26.57 -10.65
C ALA A 152 -21.79 25.73 -10.74
N LEU A 153 -21.53 24.92 -9.72
CA LEU A 153 -20.37 23.99 -9.73
C LEU A 153 -20.43 23.05 -10.96
N ALA A 154 -21.64 22.74 -11.42
CA ALA A 154 -21.88 21.92 -12.62
C ALA A 154 -21.28 22.49 -13.91
N ASP A 155 -21.10 23.82 -14.00
CA ASP A 155 -20.57 24.49 -15.19
C ASP A 155 -19.06 24.21 -15.40
N PHE A 156 -18.40 23.70 -14.37
CA PHE A 156 -16.98 23.30 -14.39
C PHE A 156 -16.78 21.81 -14.67
N LYS A 157 -17.85 21.06 -14.94
CA LYS A 157 -17.76 19.62 -15.23
C LYS A 157 -16.86 19.38 -16.44
N GLY A 158 -15.84 18.50 -16.27
CA GLY A 158 -14.86 18.19 -17.32
C GLY A 158 -13.67 19.14 -17.41
N LYS A 159 -13.58 20.14 -16.52
CA LYS A 159 -12.43 21.05 -16.43
C LYS A 159 -11.72 20.86 -15.09
N PRO A 160 -10.38 20.82 -15.04
CA PRO A 160 -9.65 20.80 -13.77
C PRO A 160 -9.92 22.11 -13.03
N THR A 161 -10.58 22.04 -11.88
CA THR A 161 -11.00 23.20 -11.09
C THR A 161 -10.48 23.07 -9.67
N VAL A 162 -9.82 24.09 -9.16
CA VAL A 162 -9.36 24.17 -7.77
C VAL A 162 -10.39 24.96 -6.97
N LEU A 163 -11.00 24.34 -5.99
CA LEU A 163 -11.88 24.98 -4.99
C LEU A 163 -11.01 25.33 -3.77
N ASN A 164 -10.90 26.61 -3.48
CA ASN A 164 -10.33 27.10 -2.25
C ASN A 164 -11.49 27.54 -1.33
N LEU A 165 -11.65 26.85 -0.18
CA LEU A 165 -12.67 27.12 0.82
C LEU A 165 -12.04 27.78 2.03
#